data_7b6cdd253dd5addabcc8cc5ebda2af0c
#
_entry.id   7b6cdd253dd5addabcc8cc5ebda2af0c
#
_cell.length_a   1.000
_cell.length_b   1.000
_cell.length_c   1.000
_cell.angle_alpha   90.00
_cell.angle_beta   90.00
_cell.angle_gamma   90.00
#
_symmetry.space_group_name_H-M   'P 1'
#
loop_
_entity.id
_entity.type
_entity.pdbx_description
1 polymer ?
#
loop_
_entity_poly.entity_id
_entity_poly.type
_entity_poly.pdbx_seq_one_letter_code
_entity_poly.pdbx_strand_id
1 'polypeptide(L)'
;GIYKGMMAGLGDIYTCYYTPDEYASFMESSNGNYSGIGAMLSQDYSTGIITVVQVFEGSPAEEVGLQPDDILYKVKGEEVTGQDLSLVVTDLKGEEGTAVDISVMRGTEEIDLTVTRRKIEVPTVESRMLTDTIGYIGITEFDDVTDDQFLSALDELKEEGMQDLVIDLRNNGGG
;
A
#
# COMPACT_ATOMS: atom_id res chain seq x y z
N GLY A 1 -25.53 -6.38 9.04
CA GLY A 1 -26.86 -5.77 8.92
C GLY A 1 -27.82 -6.58 8.03
N ILE A 2 -29.10 -6.24 8.01
CA ILE A 2 -30.16 -6.97 7.29
C ILE A 2 -29.83 -7.11 5.79
N TYR A 3 -29.40 -6.06 5.14
CA TYR A 3 -29.07 -6.08 3.70
C TYR A 3 -27.91 -7.03 3.35
N LYS A 4 -26.87 -7.08 4.18
CA LYS A 4 -25.78 -8.07 3.99
C LYS A 4 -26.29 -9.51 4.09
N GLY A 5 -27.16 -9.79 5.07
CA GLY A 5 -27.78 -11.11 5.22
C GLY A 5 -28.70 -11.49 4.05
N MET A 6 -29.43 -10.54 3.50
CA MET A 6 -30.26 -10.77 2.31
C MET A 6 -29.43 -11.13 1.09
N MET A 7 -28.32 -10.41 0.84
CA MET A 7 -27.43 -10.69 -0.29
C MET A 7 -26.69 -12.02 -0.10
N ALA A 8 -26.21 -12.33 1.11
CA ALA A 8 -25.59 -13.61 1.42
C ALA A 8 -26.57 -14.80 1.20
N GLY A 9 -27.88 -14.58 1.41
CA GLY A 9 -28.92 -15.58 1.18
C GLY A 9 -29.12 -15.96 -0.30
N LEU A 10 -28.58 -15.19 -1.25
CA LEU A 10 -28.65 -15.51 -2.68
C LEU A 10 -27.69 -16.63 -3.09
N GLY A 11 -26.68 -16.95 -2.26
CA GLY A 11 -25.70 -18.01 -2.52
C GLY A 11 -24.72 -17.69 -3.67
N ASP A 12 -24.72 -16.47 -4.16
CA ASP A 12 -23.78 -16.00 -5.17
C ASP A 12 -22.58 -15.31 -4.49
N ILE A 13 -21.37 -15.81 -4.75
CA ILE A 13 -20.13 -15.31 -4.13
C ILE A 13 -19.73 -13.91 -4.61
N TYR A 14 -20.24 -13.47 -5.74
CA TYR A 14 -19.97 -12.15 -6.31
C TYR A 14 -20.98 -11.08 -5.89
N THR A 15 -22.13 -11.50 -5.36
CA THR A 15 -23.16 -10.57 -4.89
C THR A 15 -22.87 -10.12 -3.46
N CYS A 16 -22.52 -8.86 -3.27
CA CYS A 16 -22.28 -8.26 -1.96
C CYS A 16 -23.00 -6.92 -1.80
N TYR A 17 -23.23 -6.53 -0.56
CA TYR A 17 -23.76 -5.24 -0.18
C TYR A 17 -22.71 -4.48 0.62
N TYR A 18 -22.36 -3.30 0.15
CA TYR A 18 -21.51 -2.37 0.86
C TYR A 18 -22.32 -1.28 1.57
N THR A 19 -21.98 -0.97 2.80
CA THR A 19 -22.41 0.29 3.41
C THR A 19 -21.73 1.47 2.70
N PRO A 20 -22.19 2.72 2.89
CA PRO A 20 -21.51 3.89 2.29
C PRO A 20 -20.02 3.95 2.63
N ASP A 21 -19.64 3.66 3.88
CA ASP A 21 -18.23 3.70 4.32
C ASP A 21 -17.42 2.56 3.72
N GLU A 22 -17.98 1.34 3.66
CA GLU A 22 -17.35 0.20 3.01
C GLU A 22 -17.20 0.40 1.50
N TYR A 23 -18.19 1.04 0.86
CA TYR A 23 -18.11 1.38 -0.56
C TYR A 23 -17.03 2.44 -0.82
N ALA A 24 -16.93 3.47 0.03
CA ALA A 24 -15.86 4.45 -0.08
C ALA A 24 -14.48 3.79 0.04
N SER A 25 -14.27 2.92 1.04
CA SER A 25 -13.02 2.18 1.21
C SER A 25 -12.73 1.23 0.04
N PHE A 26 -13.75 0.59 -0.52
CA PHE A 26 -13.62 -0.26 -1.70
C PHE A 26 -13.18 0.56 -2.92
N MET A 27 -13.80 1.73 -3.15
CA MET A 27 -13.42 2.63 -4.25
C MET A 27 -12.00 3.19 -4.09
N GLU A 28 -11.59 3.55 -2.86
CA GLU A 28 -10.19 3.94 -2.59
C GLU A 28 -9.20 2.83 -2.98
N SER A 29 -9.51 1.59 -2.63
CA SER A 29 -8.66 0.44 -2.96
C SER A 29 -8.63 0.17 -4.46
N SER A 30 -9.78 0.26 -5.14
CA SER A 30 -9.90 -0.01 -6.58
C SER A 30 -9.24 1.07 -7.46
N ASN A 31 -9.11 2.28 -6.94
CA ASN A 31 -8.49 3.39 -7.69
C ASN A 31 -6.96 3.46 -7.49
N GLY A 32 -6.35 2.49 -6.78
CA GLY A 32 -4.91 2.49 -6.51
C GLY A 32 -4.42 3.68 -5.67
N ASN A 33 -5.35 4.43 -5.06
CA ASN A 33 -5.08 5.63 -4.29
C ASN A 33 -5.72 5.53 -2.91
N TYR A 34 -5.00 5.87 -1.87
CA TYR A 34 -5.56 6.04 -0.53
C TYR A 34 -4.86 7.17 0.22
N SER A 35 -5.54 7.74 1.21
CA SER A 35 -4.90 8.70 2.12
C SER A 35 -4.36 7.98 3.35
N GLY A 36 -3.06 8.05 3.53
CA GLY A 36 -2.36 7.35 4.60
C GLY A 36 -0.91 7.74 4.72
N ILE A 37 -0.08 6.85 5.24
CA ILE A 37 1.33 7.12 5.53
C ILE A 37 2.29 6.71 4.40
N GLY A 38 1.91 5.78 3.51
CA GLY A 38 2.76 5.32 2.40
C GLY A 38 3.77 4.25 2.79
N ALA A 39 3.32 3.22 3.49
CA ALA A 39 4.13 2.06 3.83
C ALA A 39 3.33 0.77 3.67
N MET A 40 4.00 -0.31 3.28
CA MET A 40 3.47 -1.67 3.27
C MET A 40 3.81 -2.36 4.58
N LEU A 41 2.80 -2.98 5.19
CA LEU A 41 2.92 -3.68 6.47
C LEU A 41 2.61 -5.16 6.30
N SER A 42 3.26 -5.98 7.10
CA SER A 42 2.99 -7.42 7.22
C SER A 42 2.84 -7.81 8.68
N GLN A 43 2.00 -8.79 8.96
CA GLN A 43 1.82 -9.32 10.31
C GLN A 43 2.23 -10.79 10.37
N ASP A 44 3.07 -11.11 11.34
CA ASP A 44 3.30 -12.50 11.75
C ASP A 44 2.14 -12.93 12.69
N TYR A 45 1.27 -13.77 12.18
CA TYR A 45 0.08 -14.25 12.92
C TYR A 45 0.44 -15.09 14.16
N SER A 46 1.66 -15.64 14.26
CA SER A 46 2.08 -16.43 15.42
C SER A 46 2.51 -15.56 16.59
N THR A 47 3.10 -14.40 16.32
CA THR A 47 3.60 -13.46 17.34
C THR A 47 2.71 -12.22 17.47
N GLY A 48 1.90 -11.93 16.47
CA GLY A 48 1.10 -10.71 16.38
C GLY A 48 1.93 -9.46 16.04
N ILE A 49 3.22 -9.62 15.72
CA ILE A 49 4.13 -8.52 15.39
C ILE A 49 3.79 -7.98 13.99
N ILE A 50 3.69 -6.66 13.88
CA ILE A 50 3.49 -5.94 12.63
C ILE A 50 4.82 -5.30 12.23
N THR A 51 5.30 -5.61 11.03
CA THR A 51 6.58 -5.14 10.51
C THR A 51 6.37 -4.30 9.25
N VAL A 52 7.13 -3.23 9.09
CA VAL A 52 7.22 -2.44 7.87
C VAL A 52 7.99 -3.24 6.82
N VAL A 53 7.33 -3.66 5.75
CA VAL A 53 7.95 -4.42 4.65
C VAL A 53 8.60 -3.47 3.64
N GLN A 54 7.90 -2.39 3.33
CA GLN A 54 8.36 -1.40 2.36
C GLN A 54 7.86 -0.01 2.76
N VAL A 55 8.66 1.00 2.50
CA VAL A 55 8.28 2.41 2.55
C VAL A 55 8.29 2.93 1.12
N PHE A 56 7.20 3.59 0.70
CA PHE A 56 7.07 4.08 -0.67
C PHE A 56 7.89 5.35 -0.84
N GLU A 57 8.57 5.47 -1.97
CA GLU A 57 9.37 6.64 -2.32
C GLU A 57 8.50 7.90 -2.39
N GLY A 58 9.00 9.01 -1.87
CA GLY A 58 8.27 10.28 -1.79
C GLY A 58 7.09 10.28 -0.82
N SER A 59 6.88 9.22 -0.04
CA SER A 59 5.76 9.10 0.89
C SER A 59 6.00 9.87 2.21
N PRO A 60 4.92 10.20 2.95
CA PRO A 60 5.03 10.78 4.28
C PRO A 60 5.82 9.91 5.27
N ALA A 61 5.74 8.59 5.14
CA ALA A 61 6.49 7.65 5.97
C ALA A 61 8.00 7.76 5.73
N GLU A 62 8.42 7.91 4.46
CA GLU A 62 9.82 8.14 4.13
C GLU A 62 10.32 9.47 4.69
N GLU A 63 9.54 10.54 4.56
CA GLU A 63 9.92 11.87 5.03
C GLU A 63 10.19 11.93 6.53
N VAL A 64 9.47 11.13 7.33
CA VAL A 64 9.69 11.05 8.79
C VAL A 64 10.74 10.03 9.18
N GLY A 65 11.34 9.32 8.20
CA GLY A 65 12.43 8.36 8.42
C GLY A 65 11.96 6.98 8.89
N LEU A 66 10.72 6.57 8.58
CA LEU A 66 10.29 5.17 8.73
C LEU A 66 11.13 4.29 7.79
N GLN A 67 11.49 3.09 8.22
CA GLN A 67 12.37 2.20 7.45
C GLN A 67 11.77 0.79 7.32
N PRO A 68 12.12 0.05 6.27
CA PRO A 68 11.89 -1.40 6.25
C PRO A 68 12.49 -2.07 7.48
N ASP A 69 11.85 -3.15 7.94
CA ASP A 69 12.16 -3.91 9.16
C ASP A 69 11.86 -3.19 10.48
N ASP A 70 11.37 -1.95 10.48
CA ASP A 70 10.80 -1.34 11.68
C ASP A 70 9.57 -2.15 12.16
N ILE A 71 9.49 -2.40 13.45
CA ILE A 71 8.32 -3.05 14.06
C ILE A 71 7.36 -1.96 14.52
N LEU A 72 6.14 -1.94 13.98
CA LEU A 72 5.11 -1.01 14.42
C LEU A 72 4.63 -1.40 15.83
N TYR A 73 4.92 -0.56 16.80
CA TYR A 73 4.65 -0.83 18.22
C TYR A 73 3.40 -0.11 18.70
N LYS A 74 3.23 1.17 18.39
CA LYS A 74 2.04 1.95 18.78
C LYS A 74 1.48 2.76 17.61
N VAL A 75 0.16 2.94 17.61
CA VAL A 75 -0.56 3.89 16.75
C VAL A 75 -1.49 4.73 17.63
N LYS A 76 -1.44 6.05 17.50
CA LYS A 76 -2.21 6.98 18.34
C LYS A 76 -2.00 6.77 19.86
N GLY A 77 -0.82 6.31 20.25
CA GLY A 77 -0.44 6.02 21.64
C GLY A 77 -0.91 4.66 22.17
N GLU A 78 -1.65 3.87 21.39
CA GLU A 78 -2.12 2.53 21.76
C GLU A 78 -1.20 1.45 21.18
N GLU A 79 -0.84 0.44 21.97
CA GLU A 79 -0.04 -0.69 21.51
C GLU A 79 -0.84 -1.54 20.50
N VAL A 80 -0.19 -1.88 19.39
CA VAL A 80 -0.82 -2.61 18.28
C VAL A 80 -0.35 -4.06 18.16
N THR A 81 0.58 -4.52 18.98
CA THR A 81 1.04 -5.91 18.98
C THR A 81 -0.13 -6.86 19.26
N GLY A 82 -0.36 -7.80 18.37
CA GLY A 82 -1.46 -8.77 18.48
C GLY A 82 -2.83 -8.24 18.05
N GLN A 83 -2.95 -6.98 17.65
CA GLN A 83 -4.17 -6.46 17.02
C GLN A 83 -4.26 -6.95 15.57
N ASP A 84 -5.47 -7.00 15.03
CA ASP A 84 -5.70 -7.33 13.62
C ASP A 84 -5.10 -6.25 12.71
N LEU A 85 -4.28 -6.66 11.73
CA LEU A 85 -3.61 -5.74 10.80
C LEU A 85 -4.58 -4.81 10.08
N SER A 86 -5.77 -5.30 9.72
CA SER A 86 -6.77 -4.51 9.01
C SER A 86 -7.26 -3.33 9.84
N LEU A 87 -7.41 -3.52 11.16
CA LEU A 87 -7.80 -2.46 12.09
C LEU A 87 -6.67 -1.43 12.22
N VAL A 88 -5.43 -1.90 12.37
CA VAL A 88 -4.25 -1.02 12.46
C VAL A 88 -4.07 -0.20 11.17
N VAL A 89 -4.24 -0.82 10.00
CA VAL A 89 -4.20 -0.12 8.71
C VAL A 89 -5.30 0.95 8.63
N THR A 90 -6.51 0.65 9.13
CA THR A 90 -7.60 1.64 9.20
C THR A 90 -7.23 2.84 10.06
N ASP A 91 -6.53 2.63 11.16
CA ASP A 91 -6.05 3.71 12.04
C ASP A 91 -4.92 4.54 11.42
N LEU A 92 -4.09 3.95 10.58
CA LEU A 92 -3.03 4.64 9.83
C LEU A 92 -3.59 5.44 8.67
N LYS A 93 -4.65 4.97 8.03
CA LYS A 93 -5.43 5.72 7.02
C LYS A 93 -6.21 6.86 7.68
N GLY A 94 -6.69 7.79 6.86
CA GLY A 94 -7.56 8.88 7.32
C GLY A 94 -7.54 10.07 6.35
N GLU A 95 -8.18 11.15 6.74
CA GLU A 95 -8.29 12.36 5.92
C GLU A 95 -6.90 12.95 5.61
N GLU A 96 -6.69 13.35 4.36
CA GLU A 96 -5.48 14.00 3.89
C GLU A 96 -5.17 15.26 4.71
N GLY A 97 -3.88 15.47 5.01
CA GLY A 97 -3.41 16.59 5.83
C GLY A 97 -3.55 16.37 7.34
N THR A 98 -4.20 15.29 7.80
CA THR A 98 -4.25 14.97 9.24
C THR A 98 -3.01 14.21 9.68
N ALA A 99 -2.58 14.41 10.92
CA ALA A 99 -1.44 13.70 11.49
C ALA A 99 -1.85 12.40 12.19
N VAL A 100 -0.95 11.43 12.18
CA VAL A 100 -1.01 10.23 13.01
C VAL A 100 0.32 10.02 13.71
N ASP A 101 0.26 9.84 15.03
CA ASP A 101 1.43 9.48 15.83
C ASP A 101 1.60 7.96 15.82
N ILE A 102 2.81 7.51 15.53
CA ILE A 102 3.21 6.11 15.57
C ILE A 102 4.48 5.96 16.38
N SER A 103 4.65 4.84 17.06
CA SER A 103 5.93 4.44 17.66
C SER A 103 6.38 3.15 16.99
N VAL A 104 7.64 3.08 16.62
CA VAL A 104 8.26 1.89 16.05
C VAL A 104 9.44 1.42 16.88
N MET A 105 9.71 0.12 16.86
CA MET A 105 10.93 -0.46 17.42
C MET A 105 11.92 -0.72 16.28
N ARG A 106 13.07 -0.06 16.34
CA ARG A 106 14.21 -0.29 15.45
C ARG A 106 15.34 -0.95 16.24
N GLY A 107 15.44 -2.26 16.13
CA GLY A 107 16.27 -3.05 17.04
C GLY A 107 15.75 -2.99 18.47
N THR A 108 16.44 -2.30 19.36
CA THR A 108 16.05 -2.14 20.79
C THR A 108 15.61 -0.72 21.13
N GLU A 109 15.54 0.16 20.15
CA GLU A 109 15.18 1.58 20.34
C GLU A 109 13.72 1.80 19.96
N GLU A 110 12.95 2.46 20.82
CA GLU A 110 11.61 2.96 20.52
C GLU A 110 11.75 4.36 19.90
N ILE A 111 11.18 4.54 18.73
CA ILE A 111 11.24 5.80 17.95
C ILE A 111 9.81 6.28 17.73
N ASP A 112 9.53 7.49 18.20
CA ASP A 112 8.24 8.14 17.98
C ASP A 112 8.29 9.00 16.72
N LEU A 113 7.30 8.82 15.84
CA LEU A 113 7.17 9.52 14.57
C LEU A 113 5.77 10.10 14.44
N THR A 114 5.66 11.35 13.97
CA THR A 114 4.39 11.96 13.59
C THR A 114 4.32 12.05 12.08
N VAL A 115 3.40 11.31 11.48
CA VAL A 115 3.24 11.23 10.03
C VAL A 115 2.02 12.02 9.59
N THR A 116 2.19 12.97 8.68
CA THR A 116 1.06 13.69 8.06
C THR A 116 0.54 12.90 6.87
N ARG A 117 -0.70 12.46 6.93
CA ARG A 117 -1.33 11.67 5.87
C ARG A 117 -1.40 12.45 4.57
N ARG A 118 -1.10 11.78 3.49
CA ARG A 118 -1.27 12.28 2.12
C ARG A 118 -1.96 11.24 1.26
N LYS A 119 -2.45 11.68 0.10
CA LYS A 119 -2.83 10.76 -0.96
C LYS A 119 -1.58 9.96 -1.38
N ILE A 120 -1.68 8.66 -1.32
CA ILE A 120 -0.62 7.72 -1.68
C ILE A 120 -1.04 7.01 -2.96
N GLU A 121 -0.19 7.05 -3.95
CA GLU A 121 -0.30 6.20 -5.13
C GLU A 121 0.47 4.90 -4.83
N VAL A 122 -0.25 3.78 -4.90
CA VAL A 122 0.38 2.48 -4.71
C VAL A 122 1.23 2.16 -5.94
N PRO A 123 2.52 1.84 -5.81
CA PRO A 123 3.32 1.43 -6.95
C PRO A 123 2.83 0.09 -7.52
N THR A 124 2.28 0.12 -8.73
CA THR A 124 1.84 -1.07 -9.48
C THR A 124 2.82 -1.43 -10.59
N VAL A 125 3.79 -0.54 -10.87
CA VAL A 125 4.80 -0.68 -11.91
C VAL A 125 6.18 -0.58 -11.29
N GLU A 126 7.06 -1.52 -11.63
CA GLU A 126 8.50 -1.46 -11.36
C GLU A 126 9.29 -1.44 -12.66
N SER A 127 10.37 -0.69 -12.74
CA SER A 127 11.21 -0.59 -13.93
C SER A 127 12.68 -0.66 -13.61
N ARG A 128 13.48 -1.16 -14.54
CA ARG A 128 14.94 -1.12 -14.50
C ARG A 128 15.55 -1.46 -15.84
N MET A 129 16.78 -1.01 -16.09
CA MET A 129 17.59 -1.56 -17.17
C MET A 129 18.13 -2.94 -16.79
N LEU A 130 17.95 -3.94 -17.68
CA LEU A 130 18.57 -5.27 -17.55
C LEU A 130 19.97 -5.29 -18.16
N THR A 131 20.17 -4.54 -19.24
CA THR A 131 21.46 -4.30 -19.92
C THR A 131 21.50 -2.86 -20.39
N ASP A 132 22.56 -2.42 -21.02
CA ASP A 132 22.68 -1.06 -21.57
C ASP A 132 21.58 -0.73 -22.62
N THR A 133 20.86 -1.70 -23.14
CA THR A 133 19.86 -1.51 -24.20
C THR A 133 18.53 -2.21 -23.96
N ILE A 134 18.42 -3.06 -22.94
CA ILE A 134 17.20 -3.81 -22.63
C ILE A 134 16.60 -3.29 -21.33
N GLY A 135 15.40 -2.70 -21.42
CA GLY A 135 14.60 -2.31 -20.29
C GLY A 135 13.68 -3.44 -19.82
N TYR A 136 13.28 -3.37 -18.56
CA TYR A 136 12.29 -4.24 -17.93
C TYR A 136 11.24 -3.39 -17.25
N ILE A 137 9.97 -3.76 -17.44
CA ILE A 137 8.83 -3.23 -16.70
C ILE A 137 8.01 -4.42 -16.17
N GLY A 138 7.87 -4.48 -14.85
CA GLY A 138 6.97 -5.40 -14.15
C GLY A 138 5.69 -4.69 -13.75
N ILE A 139 4.53 -5.31 -14.01
CA ILE A 139 3.21 -4.77 -13.61
C ILE A 139 2.55 -5.77 -12.69
N THR A 140 2.30 -5.39 -11.43
CA THR A 140 1.75 -6.29 -10.40
C THR A 140 0.24 -6.38 -10.42
N GLU A 141 -0.44 -5.30 -10.78
CA GLU A 141 -1.90 -5.21 -10.93
C GLU A 141 -2.25 -4.04 -11.87
N PHE A 142 -3.51 -3.95 -12.31
CA PHE A 142 -3.99 -2.86 -13.15
C PHE A 142 -4.99 -2.01 -12.35
N ASP A 143 -4.53 -0.83 -11.92
CA ASP A 143 -5.31 0.21 -11.25
C ASP A 143 -5.36 1.46 -12.10
N ASP A 144 -6.16 2.45 -11.69
CA ASP A 144 -6.27 3.75 -12.37
C ASP A 144 -4.93 4.49 -12.49
N VAL A 145 -3.94 4.17 -11.64
CA VAL A 145 -2.60 4.79 -11.65
C VAL A 145 -1.59 4.04 -12.53
N THR A 146 -1.90 2.81 -12.96
CA THR A 146 -0.94 1.92 -13.63
C THR A 146 -0.50 2.44 -14.99
N ASP A 147 -1.38 3.07 -15.76
CA ASP A 147 -1.06 3.60 -17.08
C ASP A 147 -0.09 4.79 -16.98
N ASP A 148 -0.32 5.72 -16.07
CA ASP A 148 0.58 6.86 -15.83
C ASP A 148 1.95 6.39 -15.33
N GLN A 149 1.99 5.45 -14.38
CA GLN A 149 3.24 4.85 -13.88
C GLN A 149 3.99 4.09 -14.98
N PHE A 150 3.27 3.35 -15.84
CA PHE A 150 3.87 2.66 -16.99
C PHE A 150 4.50 3.63 -18.00
N LEU A 151 3.79 4.71 -18.34
CA LEU A 151 4.28 5.72 -19.28
C LEU A 151 5.53 6.43 -18.71
N SER A 152 5.52 6.78 -17.42
CA SER A 152 6.67 7.38 -16.75
C SER A 152 7.89 6.45 -16.78
N ALA A 153 7.71 5.20 -16.38
CA ALA A 153 8.75 4.18 -16.39
C ALA A 153 9.31 3.93 -17.81
N LEU A 154 8.43 3.93 -18.82
CA LEU A 154 8.82 3.77 -20.23
C LEU A 154 9.68 4.94 -20.71
N ASP A 155 9.34 6.16 -20.34
CA ASP A 155 10.10 7.34 -20.75
C ASP A 155 11.45 7.43 -20.02
N GLU A 156 11.52 7.10 -18.73
CA GLU A 156 12.78 6.99 -17.99
C GLU A 156 13.73 5.96 -18.64
N LEU A 157 13.25 4.75 -18.94
CA LEU A 157 14.07 3.72 -19.60
C LEU A 157 14.54 4.14 -20.99
N LYS A 158 13.75 4.90 -21.75
CA LYS A 158 14.18 5.45 -23.04
C LYS A 158 15.28 6.49 -22.87
N GLU A 159 15.20 7.35 -21.85
CA GLU A 159 16.25 8.32 -21.52
C GLU A 159 17.56 7.63 -21.12
N GLU A 160 17.47 6.45 -20.46
CA GLU A 160 18.62 5.60 -20.13
C GLU A 160 19.20 4.84 -21.33
N GLY A 161 18.56 4.90 -22.51
CA GLY A 161 19.06 4.31 -23.76
C GLY A 161 18.44 2.97 -24.14
N MET A 162 17.28 2.62 -23.56
CA MET A 162 16.55 1.40 -23.90
C MET A 162 16.20 1.35 -25.41
N GLN A 163 16.43 0.19 -26.00
CA GLN A 163 16.06 -0.14 -27.41
C GLN A 163 15.02 -1.27 -27.47
N ASP A 164 15.10 -2.22 -26.53
CA ASP A 164 14.17 -3.35 -26.42
C ASP A 164 13.55 -3.36 -25.02
N LEU A 165 12.29 -3.81 -24.91
CA LEU A 165 11.54 -3.84 -23.67
C LEU A 165 11.05 -5.26 -23.35
N VAL A 166 11.23 -5.67 -22.10
CA VAL A 166 10.59 -6.84 -21.50
C VAL A 166 9.48 -6.37 -20.57
N ILE A 167 8.25 -6.81 -20.83
CA ILE A 167 7.11 -6.58 -19.93
C ILE A 167 6.82 -7.88 -19.19
N ASP A 168 6.77 -7.81 -17.86
CA ASP A 168 6.51 -8.95 -16.98
C ASP A 168 5.15 -8.78 -16.28
N LEU A 169 4.23 -9.71 -16.59
CA LEU A 169 2.89 -9.79 -15.99
C LEU A 169 2.73 -11.04 -15.11
N ARG A 170 3.81 -11.70 -14.75
CA ARG A 170 3.73 -12.87 -13.88
C ARG A 170 3.22 -12.45 -12.50
N ASN A 171 2.26 -13.23 -11.97
CA ASN A 171 1.54 -12.99 -10.72
C ASN A 171 0.64 -11.73 -10.76
N ASN A 172 0.42 -11.11 -11.92
CA ASN A 172 -0.57 -10.05 -12.05
C ASN A 172 -1.97 -10.65 -11.95
N GLY A 173 -2.75 -10.19 -10.97
CA GLY A 173 -4.11 -10.68 -10.71
C GLY A 173 -5.18 -10.08 -11.62
N GLY A 174 -4.81 -9.12 -12.45
CA GLY A 174 -5.73 -8.26 -13.18
C GLY A 174 -5.97 -6.94 -12.46
N GLY A 175 -7.16 -6.34 -12.62
CA GLY A 175 -7.64 -5.09 -12.04
C GLY A 175 -8.90 -4.61 -12.75
#